data_f61bda6e5325ce4b1c92ad96017b82c5
#
_entry.id   f61bda6e5325ce4b1c92ad96017b82c5
#
_cell.length_a   1.000
_cell.length_b   1.000
_cell.length_c   1.000
_cell.angle_alpha   90.00
_cell.angle_beta   90.00
_cell.angle_gamma   90.00
#
_symmetry.space_group_name_H-M   'P 1'
#
loop_
_entity.id
_entity.type
_entity.pdbx_description
1 polymer ?
#
loop_
_entity_poly.entity_id
_entity_poly.type
_entity_poly.pdbx_seq_one_letter_code
_entity_poly.pdbx_strand_id
1 'polypeptide(L)'
;MRILLLLDGMNGVSFHRLYTPYVKIQIDYGITVDVSVDQNEWADLPFEKYDCVVFNRWLGRLQYNILPVLAKKKIPFIVDIDDYWVIPKHNPAYKFYRAYIKNGIKDSLHYADAVMVTTPQLEEKVKEFNQNVTIIPNALDLNQSQWKAETEHPFTIGWVGGLSHTEDLKLLTDKIKPICEEYGARFLMCGFHENVPDWATMEKAITGEPRHKRPDWFQTRVGTKANEFGKYYSEIDICIAPLLPTKFNRYKSELKILEAAAYKLPIFVSSVEPYTNHRDNLGCFFVKNNDWSEIGKLIKSDKVKEVGMINYHYCKQHHDLDTINKKRVDLLRQVCK
;
A
#
# COMPACT_ATOMS: atom_id res chain seq x y z
N MET A 1 -27.99 6.45 -5.31
CA MET A 1 -26.82 7.03 -4.62
C MET A 1 -25.77 7.37 -5.66
N ARG A 2 -25.26 8.59 -5.64
CA ARG A 2 -24.23 9.06 -6.56
C ARG A 2 -23.04 9.62 -5.77
N ILE A 3 -21.87 9.05 -5.96
CA ILE A 3 -20.64 9.33 -5.20
C ILE A 3 -19.64 10.05 -6.11
N LEU A 4 -18.97 11.06 -5.58
CA LEU A 4 -17.85 11.72 -6.24
C LEU A 4 -16.54 11.31 -5.57
N LEU A 5 -15.61 10.76 -6.35
CA LEU A 5 -14.22 10.54 -5.92
C LEU A 5 -13.35 11.71 -6.38
N LEU A 6 -12.65 12.35 -5.44
CA LEU A 6 -11.61 13.33 -5.73
C LEU A 6 -10.24 12.67 -5.51
N LEU A 7 -9.48 12.46 -6.58
CA LEU A 7 -8.19 11.76 -6.57
C LEU A 7 -7.07 12.73 -6.92
N ASP A 8 -6.01 12.77 -6.14
CA ASP A 8 -4.81 13.58 -6.41
C ASP A 8 -3.90 12.99 -7.51
N GLY A 9 -4.47 12.18 -8.40
CA GLY A 9 -3.85 11.44 -9.48
C GLY A 9 -4.10 9.94 -9.34
N MET A 10 -3.64 9.17 -10.33
CA MET A 10 -3.79 7.69 -10.36
C MET A 10 -2.55 7.02 -9.78
N ASN A 11 -2.10 7.47 -8.60
CA ASN A 11 -1.03 6.81 -7.85
C ASN A 11 -1.52 5.51 -7.18
N GLY A 12 -0.60 4.74 -6.56
CA GLY A 12 -0.92 3.45 -5.96
C GLY A 12 -2.03 3.53 -4.89
N VAL A 13 -2.05 4.61 -4.09
CA VAL A 13 -3.06 4.80 -3.04
C VAL A 13 -4.43 5.05 -3.67
N SER A 14 -4.53 6.05 -4.53
CA SER A 14 -5.79 6.38 -5.24
C SER A 14 -6.33 5.18 -6.00
N PHE A 15 -5.47 4.41 -6.65
CA PHE A 15 -5.85 3.23 -7.42
C PHE A 15 -6.41 2.11 -6.54
N HIS A 16 -5.67 1.68 -5.52
CA HIS A 16 -6.05 0.52 -4.70
C HIS A 16 -7.08 0.85 -3.62
N ARG A 17 -7.07 2.08 -3.07
CA ARG A 17 -7.98 2.46 -1.99
C ARG A 17 -9.33 3.00 -2.47
N LEU A 18 -9.33 3.74 -3.58
CA LEU A 18 -10.52 4.45 -4.05
C LEU A 18 -10.96 3.97 -5.44
N TYR A 19 -10.15 4.15 -6.47
CA TYR A 19 -10.59 3.91 -7.85
C TYR A 19 -11.10 2.47 -8.07
N THR A 20 -10.26 1.48 -7.90
CA THR A 20 -10.63 0.06 -8.12
C THR A 20 -11.81 -0.40 -7.26
N PRO A 21 -11.82 -0.15 -5.93
CA PRO A 21 -12.95 -0.54 -5.09
C PRO A 21 -14.28 0.11 -5.50
N TYR A 22 -14.27 1.40 -5.82
CA TYR A 22 -15.51 2.11 -6.14
C TYR A 22 -16.03 1.82 -7.55
N VAL A 23 -15.14 1.58 -8.54
CA VAL A 23 -15.55 1.07 -9.85
C VAL A 23 -16.27 -0.28 -9.71
N LYS A 24 -15.75 -1.16 -8.84
CA LYS A 24 -16.41 -2.44 -8.56
C LYS A 24 -17.75 -2.25 -7.80
N ILE A 25 -17.82 -1.33 -6.86
CA ILE A 25 -19.07 -0.96 -6.18
C ILE A 25 -20.13 -0.47 -7.18
N GLN A 26 -19.75 0.31 -8.18
CA GLN A 26 -20.66 0.74 -9.24
C GLN A 26 -21.27 -0.45 -9.99
N ILE A 27 -20.43 -1.43 -10.34
CA ILE A 27 -20.86 -2.63 -11.07
C ILE A 27 -21.77 -3.51 -10.21
N ASP A 28 -21.35 -3.80 -8.98
CA ASP A 28 -21.98 -4.82 -8.14
C ASP A 28 -23.22 -4.31 -7.39
N TYR A 29 -23.28 -3.01 -7.10
CA TYR A 29 -24.34 -2.43 -6.25
C TYR A 29 -25.20 -1.36 -6.94
N GLY A 30 -24.90 -1.03 -8.20
CA GLY A 30 -25.65 0.00 -8.95
C GLY A 30 -25.50 1.42 -8.37
N ILE A 31 -24.44 1.68 -7.60
CA ILE A 31 -24.11 2.99 -7.07
C ILE A 31 -23.36 3.76 -8.15
N THR A 32 -23.86 4.93 -8.56
CA THR A 32 -23.15 5.76 -9.55
C THR A 32 -21.89 6.35 -8.94
N VAL A 33 -20.75 6.20 -9.61
CA VAL A 33 -19.45 6.73 -9.16
C VAL A 33 -18.86 7.61 -10.24
N ASP A 34 -18.71 8.88 -9.96
CA ASP A 34 -17.95 9.80 -10.80
C ASP A 34 -16.56 10.02 -10.22
N VAL A 35 -15.55 10.15 -11.08
CA VAL A 35 -14.15 10.31 -10.68
C VAL A 35 -13.60 11.60 -11.28
N SER A 36 -13.03 12.46 -10.45
CA SER A 36 -12.29 13.64 -10.91
C SER A 36 -10.84 13.55 -10.43
N VAL A 37 -9.90 13.71 -11.37
CA VAL A 37 -8.44 13.73 -11.14
C VAL A 37 -7.83 15.09 -11.45
N ASP A 38 -8.54 15.98 -12.12
CA ASP A 38 -8.07 17.33 -12.43
C ASP A 38 -8.42 18.29 -11.28
N GLN A 39 -7.42 18.61 -10.48
CA GLN A 39 -7.56 19.52 -9.36
C GLN A 39 -7.99 20.94 -9.78
N ASN A 40 -7.73 21.37 -11.01
CA ASN A 40 -8.12 22.69 -11.48
C ASN A 40 -9.65 22.84 -11.62
N GLU A 41 -10.35 21.72 -11.85
CA GLU A 41 -11.79 21.71 -12.01
C GLU A 41 -12.55 21.54 -10.68
N TRP A 42 -11.88 21.13 -9.59
CA TRP A 42 -12.55 20.75 -8.35
C TRP A 42 -13.37 21.88 -7.71
N ALA A 43 -12.95 23.15 -7.85
CA ALA A 43 -13.69 24.28 -7.29
C ALA A 43 -15.03 24.53 -7.97
N ASP A 44 -15.15 24.15 -9.23
CA ASP A 44 -16.31 24.40 -10.10
C ASP A 44 -17.24 23.18 -10.24
N LEU A 45 -16.95 22.08 -9.54
CA LEU A 45 -17.76 20.88 -9.59
C LEU A 45 -19.18 21.10 -9.03
N PRO A 46 -20.22 20.55 -9.66
CA PRO A 46 -21.59 20.64 -9.21
C PRO A 46 -21.86 19.68 -8.04
N PHE A 47 -21.28 19.98 -6.86
CA PHE A 47 -21.33 19.09 -5.70
C PHE A 47 -22.75 18.68 -5.31
N GLU A 48 -23.77 19.54 -5.52
CA GLU A 48 -25.17 19.25 -5.23
C GLU A 48 -25.77 18.07 -5.99
N LYS A 49 -25.07 17.55 -6.99
CA LYS A 49 -25.48 16.33 -7.72
C LYS A 49 -25.07 15.04 -7.02
N TYR A 50 -24.28 15.14 -5.95
CA TYR A 50 -23.70 14.00 -5.27
C TYR A 50 -24.25 13.82 -3.86
N ASP A 51 -24.48 12.58 -3.48
CA ASP A 51 -24.91 12.20 -2.14
C ASP A 51 -23.73 12.15 -1.15
N CYS A 52 -22.50 12.00 -1.65
CA CYS A 52 -21.28 12.00 -0.85
C CYS A 52 -20.06 12.29 -1.71
N VAL A 53 -19.05 12.92 -1.11
CA VAL A 53 -17.71 13.10 -1.67
C VAL A 53 -16.71 12.22 -0.91
N VAL A 54 -15.80 11.52 -1.61
CA VAL A 54 -14.78 10.67 -1.00
C VAL A 54 -13.41 11.04 -1.55
N PHE A 55 -12.43 11.19 -0.67
CA PHE A 55 -11.07 11.49 -1.06
C PHE A 55 -10.03 10.89 -0.08
N ASN A 56 -8.76 10.79 -0.53
CA ASN A 56 -7.69 10.32 0.31
C ASN A 56 -6.97 11.48 1.00
N ARG A 57 -6.78 11.39 2.28
CA ARG A 57 -6.00 12.27 3.16
C ARG A 57 -6.47 13.74 3.15
N TRP A 58 -6.26 14.48 2.06
CA TRP A 58 -6.61 15.89 1.93
C TRP A 58 -6.67 16.35 0.46
N LEU A 59 -7.32 17.48 0.20
CA LEU A 59 -7.56 18.03 -1.14
C LEU A 59 -6.57 19.16 -1.54
N GLY A 60 -5.36 19.13 -1.01
CA GLY A 60 -4.42 20.20 -1.27
C GLY A 60 -4.90 21.56 -0.71
N ARG A 61 -4.47 22.65 -1.32
CA ARG A 61 -4.91 24.00 -0.93
C ARG A 61 -6.39 24.25 -1.22
N LEU A 62 -6.97 23.52 -2.17
CA LEU A 62 -8.39 23.62 -2.53
C LEU A 62 -9.32 23.15 -1.41
N GLN A 63 -8.81 22.37 -0.46
CA GLN A 63 -9.58 21.93 0.70
C GLN A 63 -10.30 23.08 1.41
N TYR A 64 -9.62 24.21 1.57
CA TYR A 64 -10.17 25.38 2.27
C TYR A 64 -11.26 26.11 1.49
N ASN A 65 -11.41 25.81 0.20
CA ASN A 65 -12.51 26.27 -0.64
C ASN A 65 -13.64 25.24 -0.71
N ILE A 66 -13.29 23.96 -0.84
CA ILE A 66 -14.23 22.86 -1.08
C ILE A 66 -15.00 22.48 0.19
N LEU A 67 -14.33 22.27 1.33
CA LEU A 67 -15.01 21.83 2.57
C LEU A 67 -16.09 22.81 3.04
N PRO A 68 -15.90 24.15 3.01
CA PRO A 68 -16.97 25.09 3.31
C PRO A 68 -18.16 24.99 2.35
N VAL A 69 -17.93 24.70 1.07
CA VAL A 69 -19.01 24.50 0.08
C VAL A 69 -19.81 23.24 0.40
N LEU A 70 -19.14 22.13 0.69
CA LEU A 70 -19.80 20.88 1.10
C LEU A 70 -20.63 21.09 2.37
N ALA A 71 -20.06 21.72 3.38
CA ALA A 71 -20.76 22.04 4.63
C ALA A 71 -22.00 22.91 4.40
N LYS A 72 -21.88 23.99 3.61
CA LYS A 72 -23.01 24.89 3.27
C LYS A 72 -24.12 24.16 2.53
N LYS A 73 -23.76 23.24 1.62
CA LYS A 73 -24.70 22.44 0.81
C LYS A 73 -25.19 21.18 1.55
N LYS A 74 -24.68 20.92 2.76
CA LYS A 74 -24.95 19.71 3.56
C LYS A 74 -24.65 18.40 2.81
N ILE A 75 -23.57 18.39 2.04
CA ILE A 75 -23.09 17.22 1.33
C ILE A 75 -22.04 16.55 2.19
N PRO A 76 -22.28 15.34 2.68
CA PRO A 76 -21.32 14.64 3.52
C PRO A 76 -20.06 14.25 2.75
N PHE A 77 -18.94 14.11 3.48
CA PHE A 77 -17.72 13.58 2.87
C PHE A 77 -17.02 12.58 3.76
N ILE A 78 -16.37 11.62 3.12
CA ILE A 78 -15.60 10.56 3.74
C ILE A 78 -14.12 10.75 3.38
N VAL A 79 -13.27 10.69 4.39
CA VAL A 79 -11.81 10.73 4.21
C VAL A 79 -11.23 9.33 4.36
N ASP A 80 -10.39 8.90 3.41
CA ASP A 80 -9.65 7.65 3.50
C ASP A 80 -8.22 7.94 4.00
N ILE A 81 -7.77 7.22 5.02
CA ILE A 81 -6.42 7.31 5.59
C ILE A 81 -5.74 5.95 5.50
N ASP A 82 -4.71 5.87 4.70
CA ASP A 82 -3.94 4.65 4.45
C ASP A 82 -2.61 4.60 5.20
N ASP A 83 -2.06 5.78 5.58
CA ASP A 83 -0.74 5.91 6.21
C ASP A 83 -0.75 7.07 7.23
N TYR A 84 0.22 7.04 8.17
CA TYR A 84 0.35 8.08 9.18
C TYR A 84 0.84 9.41 8.57
N TRP A 85 0.22 10.51 8.98
CA TRP A 85 0.53 11.85 8.45
C TRP A 85 1.70 12.56 9.14
N VAL A 86 2.42 11.89 10.02
CA VAL A 86 3.66 12.41 10.61
C VAL A 86 4.81 11.55 10.12
N ILE A 87 5.38 11.96 8.98
CA ILE A 87 6.48 11.24 8.35
C ILE A 87 7.82 11.53 9.04
N PRO A 88 8.77 10.59 9.04
CA PRO A 88 10.06 10.74 9.70
C PRO A 88 10.96 11.77 9.00
N LYS A 89 11.91 12.35 9.75
CA LYS A 89 12.78 13.43 9.26
C LYS A 89 13.67 13.05 8.07
N HIS A 90 14.03 11.78 7.97
CA HIS A 90 14.86 11.27 6.87
C HIS A 90 14.07 11.07 5.56
N ASN A 91 12.73 11.11 5.61
CA ASN A 91 11.92 11.00 4.39
C ASN A 91 12.16 12.24 3.50
N PRO A 92 12.46 12.07 2.20
CA PRO A 92 12.71 13.18 1.28
C PRO A 92 11.60 14.24 1.25
N ALA A 93 10.34 13.83 1.44
CA ALA A 93 9.19 14.73 1.48
C ALA A 93 8.98 15.44 2.83
N TYR A 94 9.81 15.18 3.87
CA TYR A 94 9.56 15.63 5.24
C TYR A 94 9.29 17.13 5.38
N LYS A 95 10.14 17.99 4.76
CA LYS A 95 10.01 19.43 4.87
C LYS A 95 8.68 19.94 4.30
N PHE A 96 8.33 19.46 3.10
CA PHE A 96 7.09 19.79 2.43
C PHE A 96 5.88 19.27 3.19
N TYR A 97 5.93 18.01 3.61
CA TYR A 97 4.85 17.36 4.35
C TYR A 97 4.55 18.06 5.67
N ARG A 98 5.58 18.39 6.43
CA ARG A 98 5.46 19.11 7.70
C ARG A 98 4.86 20.52 7.53
N ALA A 99 5.29 21.24 6.50
CA ALA A 99 4.88 22.62 6.29
C ALA A 99 3.45 22.77 5.77
N TYR A 100 3.01 21.85 4.87
CA TYR A 100 1.80 22.05 4.08
C TYR A 100 0.75 20.97 4.27
N ILE A 101 1.13 19.70 4.45
CA ILE A 101 0.20 18.57 4.39
C ILE A 101 -0.37 18.20 5.76
N LYS A 102 0.47 18.16 6.78
CA LYS A 102 0.11 17.64 8.12
C LYS A 102 -1.13 18.28 8.72
N ASN A 103 -1.26 19.59 8.65
CA ASN A 103 -2.41 20.30 9.21
C ASN A 103 -3.65 20.11 8.33
N GLY A 104 -3.49 20.17 7.01
CA GLY A 104 -4.60 19.88 6.09
C GLY A 104 -5.23 18.49 6.32
N ILE A 105 -4.41 17.46 6.57
CA ILE A 105 -4.95 16.12 6.91
C ILE A 105 -5.73 16.16 8.23
N LYS A 106 -5.23 16.83 9.26
CA LYS A 106 -5.95 16.93 10.55
C LYS A 106 -7.29 17.65 10.40
N ASP A 107 -7.31 18.72 9.59
CA ASP A 107 -8.55 19.46 9.30
C ASP A 107 -9.54 18.54 8.54
N SER A 108 -9.07 17.79 7.54
CA SER A 108 -9.91 16.78 6.85
C SER A 108 -10.51 15.78 7.83
N LEU A 109 -9.70 15.23 8.74
CA LEU A 109 -10.15 14.27 9.75
C LEU A 109 -11.20 14.88 10.69
N HIS A 110 -10.96 16.11 11.15
CA HIS A 110 -11.84 16.78 12.12
C HIS A 110 -13.23 17.06 11.54
N TYR A 111 -13.30 17.45 10.26
CA TYR A 111 -14.56 17.86 9.63
C TYR A 111 -15.25 16.75 8.85
N ALA A 112 -14.63 15.58 8.66
CA ALA A 112 -15.22 14.47 7.93
C ALA A 112 -16.47 13.91 8.65
N ASP A 113 -17.50 13.57 7.89
CA ASP A 113 -18.68 12.85 8.41
C ASP A 113 -18.33 11.41 8.79
N ALA A 114 -17.36 10.81 8.10
CA ALA A 114 -16.74 9.53 8.48
C ALA A 114 -15.31 9.43 7.95
N VAL A 115 -14.50 8.58 8.59
CA VAL A 115 -13.13 8.29 8.17
C VAL A 115 -12.95 6.79 7.96
N MET A 116 -12.42 6.41 6.79
CA MET A 116 -11.95 5.05 6.52
C MET A 116 -10.47 4.93 6.86
N VAL A 117 -10.08 3.85 7.53
CA VAL A 117 -8.68 3.55 7.86
C VAL A 117 -8.33 2.12 7.50
N THR A 118 -7.04 1.83 7.29
CA THR A 118 -6.59 0.50 6.87
C THR A 118 -6.42 -0.47 8.04
N THR A 119 -6.06 0.01 9.23
CA THR A 119 -5.62 -0.82 10.35
C THR A 119 -6.20 -0.37 11.69
N PRO A 120 -6.28 -1.25 12.71
CA PRO A 120 -6.67 -0.87 14.07
C PRO A 120 -5.78 0.22 14.68
N GLN A 121 -4.48 0.22 14.36
CA GLN A 121 -3.54 1.23 14.84
C GLN A 121 -3.88 2.63 14.29
N LEU A 122 -4.26 2.71 13.01
CA LEU A 122 -4.74 3.97 12.42
C LEU A 122 -6.09 4.38 13.00
N GLU A 123 -7.00 3.44 13.26
CA GLU A 123 -8.29 3.73 13.90
C GLU A 123 -8.07 4.41 15.26
N GLU A 124 -7.25 3.81 16.14
CA GLU A 124 -6.88 4.38 17.44
C GLU A 124 -6.38 5.82 17.28
N LYS A 125 -5.50 6.05 16.29
CA LYS A 125 -4.90 7.36 16.07
C LYS A 125 -5.85 8.39 15.47
N VAL A 126 -6.73 7.98 14.59
CA VAL A 126 -7.72 8.87 13.95
C VAL A 126 -8.83 9.25 14.94
N LYS A 127 -9.18 8.38 15.87
CA LYS A 127 -10.16 8.66 16.95
C LYS A 127 -9.79 9.85 17.84
N GLU A 128 -8.55 10.30 17.82
CA GLU A 128 -8.16 11.56 18.46
C GLU A 128 -8.78 12.80 17.76
N PHE A 129 -9.25 12.67 16.53
CA PHE A 129 -9.78 13.76 15.70
C PHE A 129 -11.23 13.56 15.29
N ASN A 130 -11.64 12.33 15.05
CA ASN A 130 -12.99 11.97 14.61
C ASN A 130 -13.41 10.65 15.24
N GLN A 131 -14.62 10.59 15.80
CA GLN A 131 -15.14 9.38 16.46
C GLN A 131 -15.81 8.42 15.46
N ASN A 132 -16.24 8.91 14.30
CA ASN A 132 -16.86 8.09 13.25
C ASN A 132 -15.80 7.48 12.33
N VAL A 133 -15.11 6.46 12.82
CA VAL A 133 -14.00 5.79 12.13
C VAL A 133 -14.38 4.34 11.84
N THR A 134 -14.12 3.91 10.61
CA THR A 134 -14.38 2.52 10.17
C THR A 134 -13.11 1.90 9.60
N ILE A 135 -12.75 0.71 10.09
CA ILE A 135 -11.64 -0.06 9.52
C ILE A 135 -12.09 -0.70 8.21
N ILE A 136 -11.54 -0.21 7.12
CA ILE A 136 -11.67 -0.75 5.77
C ILE A 136 -10.27 -1.23 5.34
N PRO A 137 -9.89 -2.49 5.60
CA PRO A 137 -8.57 -3.01 5.24
C PRO A 137 -8.26 -2.88 3.75
N ASN A 138 -7.00 -2.99 3.37
CA ASN A 138 -6.68 -3.14 1.96
C ASN A 138 -7.27 -4.45 1.42
N ALA A 139 -7.62 -4.40 0.15
CA ALA A 139 -8.07 -5.56 -0.62
C ALA A 139 -7.61 -5.41 -2.07
N LEU A 140 -7.41 -6.52 -2.75
CA LEU A 140 -7.02 -6.54 -4.16
C LEU A 140 -8.14 -7.19 -4.99
N ASP A 141 -8.37 -6.62 -6.17
CA ASP A 141 -9.15 -7.30 -7.19
C ASP A 141 -8.24 -8.29 -7.94
N LEU A 142 -8.27 -9.55 -7.51
CA LEU A 142 -7.46 -10.63 -8.07
C LEU A 142 -7.83 -10.97 -9.54
N ASN A 143 -8.92 -10.39 -10.09
CA ASN A 143 -9.30 -10.58 -11.48
C ASN A 143 -8.55 -9.66 -12.45
N GLN A 144 -7.89 -8.61 -11.95
CA GLN A 144 -7.11 -7.70 -12.78
C GLN A 144 -5.96 -8.41 -13.50
N SER A 145 -5.69 -8.00 -14.74
CA SER A 145 -4.66 -8.59 -15.59
C SER A 145 -3.25 -8.48 -15.02
N GLN A 146 -2.98 -7.45 -14.21
CA GLN A 146 -1.69 -7.29 -13.56
C GLN A 146 -1.30 -8.45 -12.63
N TRP A 147 -2.27 -9.22 -12.11
CA TRP A 147 -2.03 -10.38 -11.23
C TRP A 147 -1.95 -11.71 -11.98
N LYS A 148 -1.95 -11.69 -13.32
CA LYS A 148 -1.97 -12.88 -14.19
C LYS A 148 -0.77 -12.98 -15.13
N ALA A 149 0.20 -12.07 -15.02
CA ALA A 149 1.40 -12.14 -15.81
C ALA A 149 2.23 -13.37 -15.41
N GLU A 150 2.81 -14.05 -16.40
CA GLU A 150 3.75 -15.14 -16.20
C GLU A 150 5.06 -14.76 -16.88
N THR A 151 6.17 -14.98 -16.19
CA THR A 151 7.51 -14.64 -16.68
C THR A 151 8.45 -15.76 -16.30
N GLU A 152 9.19 -16.27 -17.28
CA GLU A 152 10.28 -17.22 -16.99
C GLU A 152 11.45 -16.46 -16.36
N HIS A 153 11.93 -16.93 -15.22
CA HIS A 153 13.01 -16.30 -14.49
C HIS A 153 13.78 -17.32 -13.64
N PRO A 154 15.06 -17.08 -13.31
CA PRO A 154 15.78 -17.87 -12.32
C PRO A 154 15.14 -17.68 -10.94
N PHE A 155 15.39 -18.61 -10.01
CA PHE A 155 14.84 -18.52 -8.65
C PHE A 155 15.16 -17.16 -8.01
N THR A 156 14.13 -16.44 -7.60
CA THR A 156 14.23 -15.00 -7.24
C THR A 156 13.59 -14.71 -5.90
N ILE A 157 14.36 -14.09 -5.02
CA ILE A 157 13.87 -13.40 -3.82
C ILE A 157 13.62 -11.94 -4.22
N GLY A 158 12.44 -11.40 -3.95
CA GLY A 158 12.08 -10.08 -4.43
C GLY A 158 11.54 -9.14 -3.36
N TRP A 159 11.88 -7.87 -3.53
CA TRP A 159 11.28 -6.76 -2.82
C TRP A 159 10.65 -5.78 -3.80
N VAL A 160 9.42 -5.36 -3.51
CA VAL A 160 8.67 -4.41 -4.36
C VAL A 160 8.26 -3.23 -3.50
N GLY A 161 8.62 -2.00 -3.89
CA GLY A 161 8.26 -0.83 -3.10
C GLY A 161 8.80 0.49 -3.63
N GLY A 162 8.59 1.54 -2.87
CA GLY A 162 9.00 2.90 -3.19
C GLY A 162 10.12 3.43 -2.29
N LEU A 163 10.57 4.63 -2.62
CA LEU A 163 11.70 5.32 -1.98
C LEU A 163 11.53 5.52 -0.46
N SER A 164 10.29 5.56 0.03
CA SER A 164 10.01 5.74 1.46
C SER A 164 10.54 4.59 2.35
N HIS A 165 10.99 3.48 1.76
CA HIS A 165 11.53 2.31 2.43
C HIS A 165 13.07 2.26 2.47
N THR A 166 13.77 3.35 2.16
CA THR A 166 15.25 3.41 2.15
C THR A 166 15.86 2.89 3.45
N GLU A 167 15.34 3.32 4.59
CA GLU A 167 15.84 2.89 5.89
C GLU A 167 15.48 1.44 6.21
N ASP A 168 14.30 1.00 5.79
CA ASP A 168 13.85 -0.38 6.00
C ASP A 168 14.73 -1.39 5.25
N LEU A 169 15.16 -1.06 4.05
CA LEU A 169 16.02 -1.91 3.23
C LEU A 169 17.42 -2.10 3.81
N LYS A 170 17.88 -1.22 4.69
CA LYS A 170 19.15 -1.41 5.41
C LYS A 170 19.13 -2.66 6.32
N LEU A 171 17.95 -3.17 6.70
CA LEU A 171 17.81 -4.44 7.41
C LEU A 171 18.31 -5.65 6.59
N LEU A 172 18.47 -5.49 5.28
CA LEU A 172 18.96 -6.54 4.37
C LEU A 172 20.49 -6.52 4.18
N THR A 173 21.18 -5.49 4.69
CA THR A 173 22.63 -5.38 4.61
C THR A 173 23.29 -6.63 5.19
N ASP A 174 24.21 -7.24 4.43
CA ASP A 174 24.93 -8.47 4.77
C ASP A 174 24.03 -9.69 5.06
N LYS A 175 22.72 -9.61 4.80
CA LYS A 175 21.76 -10.71 5.05
C LYS A 175 21.35 -11.45 3.79
N ILE A 176 21.11 -10.73 2.70
CA ILE A 176 20.60 -11.32 1.45
C ILE A 176 21.70 -11.94 0.60
N LYS A 177 22.88 -11.31 0.55
CA LYS A 177 24.02 -11.82 -0.23
C LYS A 177 24.35 -13.28 0.09
N PRO A 178 24.55 -13.71 1.36
CA PRO A 178 24.85 -15.11 1.67
C PRO A 178 23.77 -16.08 1.20
N ILE A 179 22.51 -15.69 1.30
CA ILE A 179 21.37 -16.52 0.85
C ILE A 179 21.40 -16.66 -0.68
N CYS A 180 21.59 -15.56 -1.42
CA CYS A 180 21.67 -15.61 -2.87
C CYS A 180 22.84 -16.47 -3.36
N GLU A 181 24.02 -16.34 -2.75
CA GLU A 181 25.21 -17.11 -3.12
C GLU A 181 25.10 -18.60 -2.75
N GLU A 182 24.56 -18.94 -1.57
CA GLU A 182 24.39 -20.33 -1.12
C GLU A 182 23.38 -21.11 -1.97
N TYR A 183 22.28 -20.43 -2.38
CA TYR A 183 21.16 -21.10 -3.06
C TYR A 183 21.10 -20.84 -4.56
N GLY A 184 22.05 -20.09 -5.13
CA GLY A 184 22.02 -19.69 -6.53
C GLY A 184 20.79 -18.81 -6.87
N ALA A 185 20.27 -18.09 -5.89
CA ALA A 185 19.10 -17.25 -6.05
C ALA A 185 19.47 -15.86 -6.52
N ARG A 186 18.56 -15.21 -7.27
CA ARG A 186 18.62 -13.79 -7.61
C ARG A 186 17.89 -12.96 -6.56
N PHE A 187 18.39 -11.76 -6.26
CA PHE A 187 17.63 -10.74 -5.56
C PHE A 187 17.13 -9.68 -6.52
N LEU A 188 15.82 -9.41 -6.51
CA LEU A 188 15.16 -8.45 -7.37
C LEU A 188 14.57 -7.29 -6.56
N MET A 189 15.03 -6.06 -6.84
CA MET A 189 14.53 -4.82 -6.23
C MET A 189 13.66 -4.05 -7.24
N CYS A 190 12.35 -3.96 -7.00
CA CYS A 190 11.39 -3.32 -7.90
C CYS A 190 10.92 -1.96 -7.39
N GLY A 191 10.56 -1.07 -8.33
CA GLY A 191 10.17 0.32 -8.06
C GLY A 191 11.33 1.30 -8.16
N PHE A 192 12.43 0.86 -8.75
CA PHE A 192 13.69 1.58 -8.89
C PHE A 192 13.59 2.78 -9.84
N HIS A 193 14.40 3.82 -9.55
CA HIS A 193 14.59 4.97 -10.44
C HIS A 193 16.07 5.32 -10.54
N GLU A 194 16.64 5.23 -11.73
CA GLU A 194 18.09 5.44 -11.96
C GLU A 194 18.57 6.85 -11.56
N ASN A 195 17.76 7.85 -11.80
CA ASN A 195 18.10 9.25 -11.58
C ASN A 195 17.89 9.73 -10.14
N VAL A 196 17.55 8.86 -9.21
CA VAL A 196 17.36 9.20 -7.80
C VAL A 196 18.51 8.61 -6.98
N PRO A 197 19.38 9.45 -6.37
CA PRO A 197 20.60 9.01 -5.65
C PRO A 197 20.32 8.01 -4.51
N ASP A 198 19.17 8.14 -3.84
CA ASP A 198 18.81 7.27 -2.72
C ASP A 198 18.70 5.79 -3.13
N TRP A 199 18.30 5.51 -4.39
CA TRP A 199 18.28 4.14 -4.92
C TRP A 199 19.67 3.54 -5.05
N ALA A 200 20.68 4.34 -5.44
CA ALA A 200 22.07 3.87 -5.48
C ALA A 200 22.60 3.57 -4.08
N THR A 201 22.16 4.34 -3.08
CA THR A 201 22.50 4.12 -1.68
C THR A 201 21.89 2.82 -1.16
N MET A 202 20.62 2.52 -1.49
CA MET A 202 19.95 1.26 -1.14
C MET A 202 20.63 0.06 -1.80
N GLU A 203 20.91 0.15 -3.10
CA GLU A 203 21.62 -0.88 -3.86
C GLU A 203 22.97 -1.22 -3.22
N LYS A 204 23.78 -0.19 -2.92
CA LYS A 204 25.07 -0.36 -2.24
C LYS A 204 24.92 -0.96 -0.83
N ALA A 205 23.90 -0.58 -0.09
CA ALA A 205 23.65 -1.12 1.25
C ALA A 205 23.34 -2.63 1.21
N ILE A 206 22.64 -3.11 0.18
CA ILE A 206 22.29 -4.52 0.03
C ILE A 206 23.44 -5.33 -0.57
N THR A 207 24.11 -4.81 -1.61
CA THR A 207 25.14 -5.54 -2.36
C THR A 207 26.52 -5.45 -1.74
N GLY A 208 26.79 -4.40 -0.96
CA GLY A 208 28.13 -4.01 -0.52
C GLY A 208 28.94 -3.31 -1.62
N GLU A 209 28.45 -3.26 -2.87
CA GLU A 209 29.16 -2.80 -4.04
C GLU A 209 28.55 -1.53 -4.65
N PRO A 210 29.35 -0.67 -5.28
CA PRO A 210 28.80 0.43 -6.07
C PRO A 210 28.13 -0.08 -7.34
N ARG A 211 27.16 0.67 -7.86
CA ARG A 211 26.33 0.28 -9.01
C ARG A 211 27.12 -0.23 -10.23
N HIS A 212 28.28 0.35 -10.55
CA HIS A 212 29.12 -0.09 -11.68
C HIS A 212 29.83 -1.43 -11.44
N LYS A 213 29.76 -1.98 -10.21
CA LYS A 213 30.23 -3.31 -9.84
C LYS A 213 29.07 -4.19 -9.33
N ARG A 214 27.87 -3.91 -9.77
CA ARG A 214 26.68 -4.67 -9.39
C ARG A 214 26.91 -6.17 -9.62
N PRO A 215 26.71 -7.02 -8.61
CA PRO A 215 26.85 -8.46 -8.77
C PRO A 215 25.72 -9.05 -9.60
N ASP A 216 25.96 -10.16 -10.28
CA ASP A 216 24.99 -10.81 -11.18
C ASP A 216 23.72 -11.28 -10.45
N TRP A 217 23.84 -11.64 -9.18
CA TRP A 217 22.71 -12.07 -8.36
C TRP A 217 21.75 -10.91 -7.99
N PHE A 218 22.13 -9.64 -8.18
CA PHE A 218 21.30 -8.48 -7.83
C PHE A 218 20.77 -7.78 -9.08
N GLN A 219 19.45 -7.60 -9.17
CA GLN A 219 18.80 -6.91 -10.28
C GLN A 219 17.75 -5.90 -9.83
N THR A 220 17.40 -4.98 -10.72
CA THR A 220 16.42 -3.92 -10.47
C THR A 220 15.36 -3.86 -11.56
N ARG A 221 14.15 -3.40 -11.22
CA ARG A 221 13.11 -3.03 -12.19
C ARG A 221 12.66 -1.60 -11.92
N VAL A 222 12.56 -0.82 -12.99
CA VAL A 222 12.12 0.58 -12.95
C VAL A 222 10.66 0.67 -12.49
N GLY A 223 10.31 1.76 -11.80
CA GLY A 223 8.95 2.03 -11.36
C GLY A 223 7.95 2.08 -12.51
N THR A 224 6.75 1.57 -12.29
CA THR A 224 5.68 1.50 -13.29
C THR A 224 4.37 2.08 -12.74
N LYS A 225 3.32 2.12 -13.56
CA LYS A 225 1.99 2.60 -13.18
C LYS A 225 1.32 1.67 -12.17
N ALA A 226 0.41 2.19 -11.38
CA ALA A 226 -0.30 1.44 -10.35
C ALA A 226 -1.09 0.22 -10.86
N ASN A 227 -1.62 0.28 -12.07
CA ASN A 227 -2.34 -0.82 -12.71
C ASN A 227 -1.43 -1.88 -13.38
N GLU A 228 -0.12 -1.68 -13.33
CA GLU A 228 0.90 -2.60 -13.86
C GLU A 228 1.86 -3.09 -12.78
N PHE A 229 1.76 -2.52 -11.60
CA PHE A 229 2.68 -2.77 -10.49
C PHE A 229 2.73 -4.25 -10.08
N GLY A 230 1.60 -4.94 -10.17
CA GLY A 230 1.49 -6.37 -9.90
C GLY A 230 2.42 -7.23 -10.77
N LYS A 231 2.76 -6.79 -11.98
CA LYS A 231 3.63 -7.56 -12.89
C LYS A 231 5.03 -7.84 -12.32
N TYR A 232 5.53 -7.04 -11.38
CA TYR A 232 6.82 -7.32 -10.74
C TYR A 232 6.84 -8.66 -10.01
N TYR A 233 5.71 -9.04 -9.42
CA TYR A 233 5.60 -10.28 -8.67
C TYR A 233 5.67 -11.53 -9.54
N SER A 234 5.46 -11.40 -10.89
CA SER A 234 5.63 -12.53 -11.83
C SER A 234 7.08 -12.98 -12.00
N GLU A 235 8.05 -12.19 -11.53
CA GLU A 235 9.48 -12.50 -11.56
C GLU A 235 10.03 -12.91 -10.18
N ILE A 236 9.16 -13.24 -9.22
CA ILE A 236 9.53 -13.48 -7.81
C ILE A 236 9.00 -14.84 -7.37
N ASP A 237 9.81 -15.61 -6.64
CA ASP A 237 9.41 -16.87 -5.99
C ASP A 237 9.16 -16.68 -4.49
N ILE A 238 9.93 -15.83 -3.84
CA ILE A 238 9.79 -15.49 -2.41
C ILE A 238 9.81 -13.98 -2.25
N CYS A 239 8.76 -13.43 -1.67
CA CYS A 239 8.71 -12.00 -1.33
C CYS A 239 9.35 -11.72 0.01
N ILE A 240 9.94 -10.51 0.14
CA ILE A 240 10.40 -10.01 1.44
C ILE A 240 9.89 -8.58 1.67
N ALA A 241 9.56 -8.27 2.92
CA ALA A 241 9.13 -6.93 3.31
C ALA A 241 9.78 -6.51 4.64
N PRO A 242 11.04 -6.07 4.60
CA PRO A 242 11.70 -5.51 5.78
C PRO A 242 10.99 -4.22 6.22
N LEU A 243 10.83 -4.05 7.53
CA LEU A 243 10.19 -2.89 8.11
C LEU A 243 10.79 -2.60 9.49
N LEU A 244 11.30 -1.39 9.71
CA LEU A 244 11.82 -0.94 11.00
C LEU A 244 10.68 -0.67 11.99
N PRO A 245 10.86 -0.96 13.29
CA PRO A 245 9.86 -0.71 14.34
C PRO A 245 9.78 0.78 14.70
N THR A 246 9.47 1.62 13.72
CA THR A 246 9.33 3.07 13.92
C THR A 246 7.87 3.44 14.18
N LYS A 247 7.65 4.62 14.81
CA LYS A 247 6.29 5.14 15.00
C LYS A 247 5.54 5.33 13.66
N PHE A 248 6.24 5.73 12.60
CA PHE A 248 5.64 5.87 11.28
C PHE A 248 5.21 4.51 10.70
N ASN A 249 6.10 3.53 10.75
CA ASN A 249 5.86 2.20 10.19
C ASN A 249 4.77 1.41 10.94
N ARG A 250 4.55 1.68 12.23
CA ARG A 250 3.46 1.09 13.02
C ARG A 250 2.07 1.32 12.40
N TYR A 251 1.91 2.42 11.70
CA TYR A 251 0.63 2.82 11.08
C TYR A 251 0.55 2.49 9.58
N LYS A 252 1.51 1.75 9.03
CA LYS A 252 1.42 1.23 7.66
C LYS A 252 0.39 0.10 7.56
N SER A 253 0.17 -0.38 6.35
CA SER A 253 -0.75 -1.47 6.08
C SER A 253 -0.03 -2.75 5.65
N GLU A 254 -0.80 -3.82 5.56
CA GLU A 254 -0.42 -5.16 5.14
C GLU A 254 -0.27 -5.36 3.63
N LEU A 255 -0.38 -4.31 2.83
CA LEU A 255 -0.52 -4.39 1.36
C LEU A 255 0.51 -5.30 0.69
N LYS A 256 1.76 -5.33 1.17
CA LYS A 256 2.80 -6.23 0.63
C LYS A 256 2.50 -7.71 0.82
N ILE A 257 1.82 -8.08 1.90
CA ILE A 257 1.35 -9.47 2.12
C ILE A 257 0.30 -9.81 1.06
N LEU A 258 -0.63 -8.90 0.79
CA LEU A 258 -1.71 -9.10 -0.19
C LEU A 258 -1.17 -9.19 -1.62
N GLU A 259 -0.24 -8.31 -1.97
CA GLU A 259 0.41 -8.29 -3.29
C GLU A 259 1.17 -9.60 -3.56
N ALA A 260 1.94 -10.09 -2.59
CA ALA A 260 2.60 -11.38 -2.69
C ALA A 260 1.58 -12.53 -2.81
N ALA A 261 0.52 -12.50 -2.02
CA ALA A 261 -0.55 -13.49 -2.06
C ALA A 261 -1.26 -13.52 -3.43
N ALA A 262 -1.46 -12.38 -4.08
CA ALA A 262 -2.08 -12.31 -5.42
C ALA A 262 -1.34 -13.17 -6.46
N TYR A 263 -0.02 -13.30 -6.31
CA TYR A 263 0.84 -14.18 -7.13
C TYR A 263 1.14 -15.52 -6.48
N LYS A 264 0.44 -15.88 -5.40
CA LYS A 264 0.64 -17.15 -4.69
C LYS A 264 2.08 -17.33 -4.21
N LEU A 265 2.67 -16.26 -3.69
CA LEU A 265 4.05 -16.23 -3.19
C LEU A 265 4.05 -16.25 -1.66
N PRO A 266 4.96 -17.00 -1.04
CA PRO A 266 5.26 -16.83 0.38
C PRO A 266 5.93 -15.49 0.60
N ILE A 267 5.76 -14.92 1.80
CA ILE A 267 6.38 -13.65 2.14
C ILE A 267 7.07 -13.70 3.51
N PHE A 268 8.26 -13.14 3.58
CA PHE A 268 9.00 -12.91 4.81
C PHE A 268 8.91 -11.43 5.19
N VAL A 269 8.39 -11.14 6.36
CA VAL A 269 8.18 -9.78 6.86
C VAL A 269 8.88 -9.56 8.19
N SER A 270 9.32 -8.35 8.50
CA SER A 270 9.77 -8.02 9.84
C SER A 270 8.67 -8.28 10.88
N SER A 271 9.03 -8.83 12.04
CA SER A 271 8.07 -9.14 13.12
C SER A 271 7.65 -7.86 13.88
N VAL A 272 7.03 -6.92 13.18
CA VAL A 272 6.58 -5.61 13.67
C VAL A 272 5.17 -5.31 13.19
N GLU A 273 4.46 -4.41 13.89
CA GLU A 273 3.19 -3.85 13.37
C GLU A 273 3.47 -3.06 12.06
N PRO A 274 2.58 -3.16 11.06
CA PRO A 274 1.25 -3.81 11.06
C PRO A 274 1.28 -5.31 10.72
N TYR A 275 2.41 -5.86 10.30
CA TYR A 275 2.49 -7.23 9.80
C TYR A 275 2.08 -8.26 10.85
N THR A 276 2.38 -8.01 12.12
CA THR A 276 2.01 -8.92 13.21
C THR A 276 0.51 -9.07 13.46
N ASN A 277 -0.32 -8.28 12.80
CA ASN A 277 -1.77 -8.45 12.78
C ASN A 277 -2.21 -9.70 11.98
N HIS A 278 -1.28 -10.29 11.21
CA HIS A 278 -1.52 -11.45 10.32
C HIS A 278 -0.78 -12.70 10.78
N ARG A 279 -0.60 -12.90 12.10
CA ARG A 279 0.14 -14.05 12.66
C ARG A 279 -0.50 -15.41 12.41
N ASP A 280 -1.76 -15.45 12.08
CA ASP A 280 -2.52 -16.64 11.67
C ASP A 280 -2.34 -17.00 10.18
N ASN A 281 -1.71 -16.14 9.39
CA ASN A 281 -1.32 -16.44 8.02
C ASN A 281 -0.05 -17.29 7.98
N LEU A 282 -0.21 -18.59 7.82
CA LEU A 282 0.91 -19.56 7.75
C LEU A 282 1.76 -19.44 6.46
N GLY A 283 1.33 -18.67 5.49
CA GLY A 283 2.12 -18.31 4.30
C GLY A 283 2.97 -17.06 4.46
N CYS A 284 2.91 -16.42 5.65
CA CYS A 284 3.66 -15.22 6.03
C CYS A 284 4.62 -15.55 7.18
N PHE A 285 5.91 -15.38 6.96
CA PHE A 285 6.97 -15.66 7.94
C PHE A 285 7.41 -14.38 8.65
N PHE A 286 7.44 -14.41 9.97
CA PHE A 286 7.76 -13.24 10.81
C PHE A 286 9.22 -13.28 11.25
N VAL A 287 10.07 -12.53 10.54
CA VAL A 287 11.51 -12.39 10.81
C VAL A 287 11.74 -11.67 12.15
N LYS A 288 12.35 -12.37 13.09
CA LYS A 288 12.73 -11.83 14.40
C LYS A 288 14.24 -11.53 14.43
N ASN A 289 14.64 -10.54 15.19
CA ASN A 289 16.06 -10.18 15.37
C ASN A 289 16.83 -9.97 14.05
N ASN A 290 16.13 -9.57 12.99
CA ASN A 290 16.69 -9.39 11.65
C ASN A 290 17.39 -10.66 11.10
N ASP A 291 16.90 -11.85 11.46
CA ASP A 291 17.41 -13.13 10.99
C ASP A 291 16.61 -13.62 9.77
N TRP A 292 17.12 -13.40 8.58
CA TRP A 292 16.50 -13.77 7.30
C TRP A 292 16.89 -15.20 6.85
N SER A 293 17.65 -15.95 7.64
CA SER A 293 18.14 -17.30 7.28
C SER A 293 17.01 -18.32 7.06
N GLU A 294 15.83 -18.09 7.63
CA GLU A 294 14.63 -18.91 7.42
C GLU A 294 14.22 -19.00 5.93
N ILE A 295 14.59 -18.00 5.12
CA ILE A 295 14.39 -18.03 3.66
C ILE A 295 15.09 -19.26 3.07
N GLY A 296 16.35 -19.51 3.47
CA GLY A 296 17.12 -20.67 3.02
C GLY A 296 16.49 -21.99 3.43
N LYS A 297 15.89 -22.08 4.62
CA LYS A 297 15.16 -23.28 5.05
C LYS A 297 13.95 -23.55 4.17
N LEU A 298 13.20 -22.52 3.78
CA LEU A 298 12.07 -22.68 2.87
C LEU A 298 12.52 -23.13 1.48
N ILE A 299 13.61 -22.56 0.96
CA ILE A 299 14.18 -22.99 -0.34
C ILE A 299 14.54 -24.47 -0.30
N LYS A 300 15.27 -24.93 0.75
CA LYS A 300 15.68 -26.33 0.92
C LYS A 300 14.50 -27.30 1.07
N SER A 301 13.35 -26.83 1.56
CA SER A 301 12.19 -27.68 1.80
C SER A 301 11.40 -28.04 0.54
N ASP A 302 11.67 -27.37 -0.57
CA ASP A 302 10.91 -27.45 -1.84
C ASP A 302 9.41 -27.14 -1.72
N LYS A 303 9.02 -26.41 -0.65
CA LYS A 303 7.62 -26.07 -0.35
C LYS A 303 7.22 -24.66 -0.71
N VAL A 304 8.02 -23.93 -1.48
CA VAL A 304 7.79 -22.51 -1.80
C VAL A 304 6.39 -22.31 -2.40
N LYS A 305 6.00 -23.14 -3.39
CA LYS A 305 4.68 -23.04 -4.04
C LYS A 305 3.52 -23.41 -3.10
N GLU A 306 3.69 -24.45 -2.27
CA GLU A 306 2.69 -24.86 -1.28
C GLU A 306 2.40 -23.73 -0.29
N VAL A 307 3.46 -23.15 0.28
CA VAL A 307 3.36 -22.04 1.24
C VAL A 307 2.77 -20.80 0.59
N GLY A 308 3.13 -20.52 -0.66
CA GLY A 308 2.54 -19.42 -1.42
C GLY A 308 1.02 -19.59 -1.63
N MET A 309 0.55 -20.80 -1.87
CA MET A 309 -0.88 -21.12 -1.93
C MET A 309 -1.59 -20.87 -0.59
N ILE A 310 -0.94 -21.18 0.53
CA ILE A 310 -1.49 -20.89 1.87
C ILE A 310 -1.69 -19.37 2.04
N ASN A 311 -0.67 -18.57 1.68
CA ASN A 311 -0.78 -17.10 1.69
C ASN A 311 -1.95 -16.60 0.83
N TYR A 312 -2.09 -17.15 -0.39
CA TYR A 312 -3.17 -16.81 -1.31
C TYR A 312 -4.56 -17.11 -0.71
N HIS A 313 -4.76 -18.28 -0.14
CA HIS A 313 -6.05 -18.68 0.44
C HIS A 313 -6.40 -17.82 1.65
N TYR A 314 -5.43 -17.54 2.53
CA TYR A 314 -5.63 -16.64 3.65
C TYR A 314 -6.09 -15.24 3.18
N CYS A 315 -5.36 -14.63 2.26
CA CYS A 315 -5.68 -13.30 1.76
C CYS A 315 -7.02 -13.27 1.00
N LYS A 316 -7.33 -14.30 0.22
CA LYS A 316 -8.61 -14.44 -0.46
C LYS A 316 -9.78 -14.53 0.54
N GLN A 317 -9.59 -15.20 1.66
CA GLN A 317 -10.61 -15.33 2.69
C GLN A 317 -10.86 -14.02 3.45
N HIS A 318 -9.78 -13.28 3.77
CA HIS A 318 -9.85 -12.13 4.70
C HIS A 318 -9.79 -10.77 4.01
N HIS A 319 -9.24 -10.69 2.80
CA HIS A 319 -8.95 -9.46 2.07
C HIS A 319 -9.48 -9.46 0.63
N ASP A 320 -10.47 -10.30 0.34
CA ASP A 320 -11.17 -10.27 -0.93
C ASP A 320 -11.92 -8.94 -1.11
N LEU A 321 -11.78 -8.36 -2.30
CA LEU A 321 -12.34 -7.03 -2.58
C LEU A 321 -13.86 -7.00 -2.43
N ASP A 322 -14.57 -8.06 -2.83
CA ASP A 322 -16.04 -8.12 -2.74
C ASP A 322 -16.49 -8.10 -1.28
N THR A 323 -15.80 -8.83 -0.42
CA THR A 323 -16.08 -8.85 1.03
C THR A 323 -15.77 -7.50 1.68
N ILE A 324 -14.64 -6.88 1.33
CA ILE A 324 -14.29 -5.57 1.90
C ILE A 324 -15.18 -4.46 1.34
N ASN A 325 -15.63 -4.56 0.09
CA ASN A 325 -16.56 -3.58 -0.48
C ASN A 325 -17.94 -3.57 0.19
N LYS A 326 -18.41 -4.67 0.75
CA LYS A 326 -19.62 -4.66 1.59
C LYS A 326 -19.51 -3.65 2.73
N LYS A 327 -18.36 -3.62 3.42
CA LYS A 327 -18.12 -2.64 4.49
C LYS A 327 -18.13 -1.19 3.96
N ARG A 328 -17.58 -0.94 2.76
CA ARG A 328 -17.63 0.40 2.14
C ARG A 328 -19.05 0.82 1.82
N VAL A 329 -19.84 -0.08 1.23
CA VAL A 329 -21.24 0.18 0.90
C VAL A 329 -22.08 0.44 2.15
N ASP A 330 -21.85 -0.30 3.22
CA ASP A 330 -22.55 -0.09 4.49
C ASP A 330 -22.21 1.29 5.08
N LEU A 331 -20.93 1.69 5.04
CA LEU A 331 -20.51 3.03 5.45
C LEU A 331 -21.16 4.13 4.58
N LEU A 332 -21.18 3.96 3.24
CA LEU A 332 -21.83 4.90 2.34
C LEU A 332 -23.32 5.05 2.69
N ARG A 333 -24.04 3.95 2.91
CA ARG A 333 -25.45 3.96 3.29
C ARG A 333 -25.70 4.62 4.65
N GLN A 334 -24.74 4.54 5.56
CA GLN A 334 -24.80 5.20 6.86
C GLN A 334 -24.62 6.70 6.75
N VAL A 335 -23.71 7.15 5.89
CA VAL A 335 -23.33 8.57 5.73
C VAL A 335 -24.28 9.33 4.81
N CYS A 336 -24.79 8.68 3.76
CA CYS A 336 -25.69 9.30 2.76
C CYS A 336 -27.20 9.22 3.14
N LYS A 337 -27.51 9.30 4.41
CA LYS A 337 -28.93 9.25 4.90
C LYS A 337 -29.65 10.55 4.67
#